data_e95b72eade877c1d021ab2b7110c30e0
#
_entry.id   e95b72eade877c1d021ab2b7110c30e0
#
_cell.length_a   1.000
_cell.length_b   1.000
_cell.length_c   1.000
_cell.angle_alpha   90.00
_cell.angle_beta   90.00
_cell.angle_gamma   90.00
#
_symmetry.space_group_name_H-M   'P 1'
#
loop_
_entity.id
_entity.type
_entity.pdbx_description
1 polymer ?
#
loop_
_entity_poly.entity_id
_entity_poly.type
_entity_poly.pdbx_seq_one_letter_code
_entity_poly.pdbx_strand_id
1 'polypeptide(L)'
;LNVDTTTTHQIVTAPTMKQADEVLAPIRTSITRARGPLFEWLTEGSLQNTTGSRAARTKLSPTKKGIENFLTGSLIEVRPMSINKLQGLGSKINTIDEWLSGDIRENVITALEQGASKVDDWLIIAISSEGTVRNGTGDTVKMELLDILKGKYIDPHTSIWYYRLDSLDEVGQPDMWIKAQPNIGKTVSFETYQRDVERAENAPAARNDILAKRFGIPMEGYTYFFTWEETIPHKKQSFWGMPCSMGIDLSQGDDFCAFTFLFPMSDGRFGVKTRCYVSTLTMMKLPGAARLKYDEFIKEGSLCVMDGDILDMMDVYDDLETFIEKNEYNVVSVGYDPYN
;
A
#
# COMPACT_ATOMS: atom_id res chain seq x y z
N LEU A 1 16.43 -8.49 24.21
CA LEU A 1 16.04 -7.89 25.52
C LEU A 1 16.99 -8.21 26.67
N ASN A 2 17.75 -9.27 26.58
CA ASN A 2 18.49 -9.79 27.74
C ASN A 2 20.00 -9.73 27.61
N VAL A 3 20.49 -9.35 26.47
CA VAL A 3 21.94 -9.35 26.20
C VAL A 3 22.54 -7.99 26.54
N ASP A 4 21.71 -6.95 26.52
CA ASP A 4 22.16 -5.59 26.84
C ASP A 4 22.01 -5.33 28.33
N THR A 5 23.06 -4.85 28.94
CA THR A 5 23.07 -4.34 30.34
C THR A 5 22.51 -2.92 30.45
N THR A 6 22.25 -2.28 29.33
CA THR A 6 21.69 -0.93 29.23
C THR A 6 20.21 -0.97 28.84
N THR A 7 19.47 0.04 29.25
CA THR A 7 18.06 0.22 28.85
C THR A 7 17.94 0.30 27.33
N THR A 8 17.16 -0.59 26.74
CA THR A 8 16.86 -0.60 25.31
C THR A 8 15.38 -0.43 25.05
N HIS A 9 15.05 0.33 24.02
CA HIS A 9 13.70 0.49 23.56
C HIS A 9 13.51 -0.25 22.22
N GLN A 10 12.45 -1.01 22.10
CA GLN A 10 12.07 -1.74 20.89
C GLN A 10 10.62 -1.41 20.55
N ILE A 11 10.34 -1.26 19.27
CA ILE A 11 9.02 -0.86 18.79
C ILE A 11 8.48 -1.96 17.90
N VAL A 12 7.20 -2.29 18.10
CA VAL A 12 6.39 -3.07 17.18
C VAL A 12 5.27 -2.17 16.65
N THR A 13 5.20 -2.01 15.34
CA THR A 13 4.19 -1.16 14.70
C THR A 13 3.49 -1.89 13.56
N ALA A 14 2.23 -1.57 13.34
CA ALA A 14 1.38 -2.06 12.26
C ALA A 14 0.32 -0.99 11.95
N PRO A 15 -0.44 -1.11 10.86
CA PRO A 15 -1.49 -0.15 10.50
C PRO A 15 -2.45 0.17 11.64
N THR A 16 -2.81 -0.84 12.43
CA THR A 16 -3.65 -0.68 13.63
C THR A 16 -2.95 -1.18 14.88
N MET A 17 -3.28 -0.59 16.02
CA MET A 17 -2.79 -1.06 17.34
C MET A 17 -3.11 -2.53 17.60
N LYS A 18 -4.26 -3.01 17.12
CA LYS A 18 -4.67 -4.40 17.28
C LYS A 18 -3.75 -5.34 16.52
N GLN A 19 -3.41 -5.03 15.27
CA GLN A 19 -2.46 -5.82 14.47
C GLN A 19 -1.07 -5.82 15.11
N ALA A 20 -0.57 -4.65 15.53
CA ALA A 20 0.71 -4.58 16.21
C ALA A 20 0.73 -5.40 17.53
N ASP A 21 -0.39 -5.44 18.25
CA ASP A 21 -0.54 -6.27 19.44
C ASP A 21 -0.55 -7.77 19.12
N GLU A 22 -1.13 -8.18 18.01
CA GLU A 22 -1.12 -9.57 17.54
C GLU A 22 0.30 -10.07 17.22
N VAL A 23 1.19 -9.23 16.71
CA VAL A 23 2.62 -9.56 16.52
C VAL A 23 3.30 -9.85 17.86
N LEU A 24 2.93 -9.15 18.92
CA LEU A 24 3.53 -9.32 20.25
C LEU A 24 2.86 -10.45 21.08
N ALA A 25 1.65 -10.87 20.74
CA ALA A 25 0.86 -11.85 21.48
C ALA A 25 1.55 -13.21 21.67
N PRO A 26 2.25 -13.81 20.67
CA PRO A 26 2.99 -15.05 20.88
C PRO A 26 4.10 -14.92 21.93
N ILE A 27 4.81 -13.79 21.95
CA ILE A 27 5.87 -13.52 22.92
C ILE A 27 5.27 -13.40 24.33
N ARG A 28 4.19 -12.64 24.48
CA ARG A 28 3.46 -12.55 25.77
C ARG A 28 3.00 -13.91 26.26
N THR A 29 2.43 -14.70 25.35
CA THR A 29 1.96 -16.06 25.68
C THR A 29 3.11 -16.95 26.12
N SER A 30 4.25 -16.89 25.44
CA SER A 30 5.45 -17.66 25.84
C SER A 30 5.96 -17.29 27.23
N ILE A 31 5.93 -16.00 27.57
CA ILE A 31 6.33 -15.53 28.92
C ILE A 31 5.31 -15.96 29.98
N THR A 32 4.01 -15.75 29.72
CA THR A 32 2.96 -16.04 30.72
C THR A 32 2.72 -17.51 30.93
N ARG A 33 3.01 -18.36 29.96
CA ARG A 33 2.85 -19.83 30.01
C ARG A 33 4.19 -20.54 30.04
N ALA A 34 5.27 -19.86 30.39
CA ALA A 34 6.59 -20.44 30.49
C ALA A 34 6.62 -21.61 31.45
N ARG A 35 7.37 -22.68 31.10
CA ARG A 35 7.62 -23.85 31.90
C ARG A 35 9.05 -24.33 31.68
N GLY A 36 9.55 -25.17 32.61
CA GLY A 36 10.90 -25.70 32.53
C GLY A 36 11.99 -24.59 32.48
N PRO A 37 13.04 -24.73 31.65
CA PRO A 37 14.19 -23.83 31.67
C PRO A 37 13.85 -22.36 31.47
N LEU A 38 12.83 -22.08 30.65
CA LEU A 38 12.40 -20.69 30.43
C LEU A 38 11.76 -20.12 31.70
N PHE A 39 10.95 -20.90 32.40
CA PHE A 39 10.31 -20.46 33.65
C PHE A 39 11.37 -20.24 34.73
N GLU A 40 12.30 -21.17 34.88
CA GLU A 40 13.42 -21.05 35.82
C GLU A 40 14.23 -19.80 35.57
N TRP A 41 14.60 -19.54 34.31
CA TRP A 41 15.31 -18.35 33.92
C TRP A 41 14.51 -17.06 34.18
N LEU A 42 13.21 -17.01 33.89
CA LEU A 42 12.37 -15.85 34.13
C LEU A 42 12.22 -15.52 35.61
N THR A 43 12.25 -16.52 36.48
CA THR A 43 12.07 -16.39 37.94
C THR A 43 13.39 -16.28 38.70
N GLU A 44 14.52 -16.66 38.10
CA GLU A 44 15.83 -16.56 38.70
C GLU A 44 16.16 -15.08 39.02
N GLY A 45 16.52 -14.81 40.29
CA GLY A 45 16.81 -13.45 40.74
C GLY A 45 15.56 -12.54 40.83
N SER A 46 14.36 -13.13 40.86
CA SER A 46 13.15 -12.36 41.07
C SER A 46 13.24 -11.59 42.39
N LEU A 47 13.04 -10.29 42.34
CA LEU A 47 13.01 -9.45 43.54
C LEU A 47 11.82 -9.91 44.39
N GLN A 48 12.12 -10.71 45.41
CA GLN A 48 11.16 -10.95 46.49
C GLN A 48 10.92 -9.61 47.19
N ASN A 49 9.77 -9.02 46.92
CA ASN A 49 9.34 -7.84 47.67
C ASN A 49 9.05 -8.34 49.12
N THR A 50 9.91 -7.94 50.02
CA THR A 50 9.83 -8.26 51.48
C THR A 50 8.66 -7.58 52.16
N THR A 51 7.81 -6.83 51.48
CA THR A 51 6.62 -6.20 52.05
C THR A 51 5.37 -6.61 51.30
N GLY A 52 4.73 -7.66 51.82
CA GLY A 52 3.33 -8.01 51.66
C GLY A 52 2.67 -7.95 50.30
N SER A 53 2.23 -9.10 49.79
CA SER A 53 1.12 -9.29 48.84
C SER A 53 1.25 -8.86 47.39
N ARG A 54 2.43 -8.78 46.81
CA ARG A 54 2.54 -8.77 45.33
C ARG A 54 3.32 -10.02 44.85
N ALA A 55 2.73 -10.74 43.88
CA ALA A 55 3.38 -11.85 43.24
C ALA A 55 4.80 -11.48 42.80
N ALA A 56 5.75 -12.44 42.98
CA ALA A 56 7.12 -12.25 42.54
C ALA A 56 7.15 -11.77 41.08
N ARG A 57 7.79 -10.63 40.81
CA ARG A 57 7.91 -10.11 39.46
C ARG A 57 8.90 -10.96 38.69
N THR A 58 8.49 -11.48 37.56
CA THR A 58 9.40 -12.15 36.61
C THR A 58 10.32 -11.13 35.94
N LYS A 59 11.50 -11.56 35.46
CA LYS A 59 12.44 -10.69 34.73
C LYS A 59 11.75 -9.93 33.58
N LEU A 60 10.85 -10.60 32.86
CA LEU A 60 10.03 -10.00 31.82
C LEU A 60 8.57 -9.96 32.28
N SER A 61 7.96 -8.81 32.20
CA SER A 61 6.54 -8.63 32.57
C SER A 61 5.74 -8.12 31.38
N PRO A 62 4.77 -8.89 30.89
CA PRO A 62 3.79 -8.41 29.95
C PRO A 62 2.92 -7.32 30.57
N THR A 63 2.77 -6.21 29.87
CA THR A 63 1.90 -5.10 30.23
C THR A 63 0.87 -4.85 29.14
N LYS A 64 -0.10 -3.95 29.38
CA LYS A 64 -1.04 -3.51 28.34
C LYS A 64 -0.36 -2.79 27.18
N LYS A 65 0.82 -2.19 27.38
CA LYS A 65 1.55 -1.41 26.38
C LYS A 65 2.67 -2.18 25.70
N GLY A 66 3.07 -3.35 26.24
CA GLY A 66 4.21 -4.06 25.72
C GLY A 66 4.75 -5.12 26.69
N ILE A 67 6.07 -5.30 26.67
CA ILE A 67 6.78 -6.20 27.58
C ILE A 67 7.96 -5.43 28.19
N GLU A 68 8.02 -5.38 29.50
CA GLU A 68 9.06 -4.67 30.24
C GLU A 68 10.04 -5.66 30.87
N ASN A 69 11.34 -5.35 30.78
CA ASN A 69 12.38 -6.02 31.53
C ASN A 69 12.74 -5.17 32.77
N PHE A 70 12.36 -5.60 33.93
CA PHE A 70 12.56 -4.87 35.18
C PHE A 70 14.02 -4.76 35.63
N LEU A 71 14.90 -5.65 35.15
CA LEU A 71 16.31 -5.60 35.53
C LEU A 71 17.07 -4.51 34.80
N THR A 72 16.71 -4.29 33.52
CA THR A 72 17.41 -3.34 32.64
C THR A 72 16.59 -2.08 32.36
N GLY A 73 15.30 -2.06 32.68
CA GLY A 73 14.36 -1.02 32.27
C GLY A 73 14.02 -1.06 30.75
N SER A 74 14.43 -2.12 30.06
CA SER A 74 14.18 -2.25 28.62
C SER A 74 12.70 -2.54 28.35
N LEU A 75 12.20 -2.00 27.22
CA LEU A 75 10.78 -2.09 26.87
C LEU A 75 10.62 -2.50 25.40
N ILE A 76 9.76 -3.47 25.15
CA ILE A 76 9.13 -3.64 23.82
C ILE A 76 7.76 -2.95 23.89
N GLU A 77 7.55 -1.99 23.03
CA GLU A 77 6.33 -1.19 23.00
C GLU A 77 5.59 -1.36 21.68
N VAL A 78 4.26 -1.43 21.77
CA VAL A 78 3.37 -1.43 20.60
C VAL A 78 2.96 0.00 20.27
N ARG A 79 3.12 0.41 19.02
CA ARG A 79 2.77 1.75 18.52
C ARG A 79 1.94 1.67 17.24
N PRO A 80 1.00 2.59 17.02
CA PRO A 80 0.33 2.69 15.72
C PRO A 80 1.31 3.19 14.66
N MET A 81 1.13 2.77 13.42
CA MET A 81 1.94 3.16 12.27
C MET A 81 1.57 4.59 11.83
N SER A 82 2.24 5.57 12.45
CA SER A 82 2.06 7.00 12.19
C SER A 82 3.35 7.73 12.48
N ILE A 83 3.78 8.62 11.57
CA ILE A 83 5.00 9.43 11.74
C ILE A 83 4.99 10.16 13.07
N ASN A 84 3.89 10.83 13.43
CA ASN A 84 3.77 11.59 14.68
C ASN A 84 3.98 10.75 15.94
N LYS A 85 3.80 9.43 15.85
CA LYS A 85 3.96 8.49 16.98
C LYS A 85 5.30 7.76 16.99
N LEU A 86 5.99 7.74 15.86
CA LEU A 86 7.23 6.99 15.63
C LEU A 86 8.45 7.91 15.52
N GLN A 87 8.26 9.14 15.06
CA GLN A 87 9.35 10.08 14.84
C GLN A 87 10.08 10.43 16.15
N GLY A 88 11.41 10.43 16.07
CA GLY A 88 12.28 10.83 17.17
C GLY A 88 12.50 9.78 18.25
N LEU A 89 11.89 8.60 18.13
CA LEU A 89 12.11 7.49 19.06
C LEU A 89 13.49 6.86 18.82
N GLY A 90 14.38 6.92 19.81
CA GLY A 90 15.65 6.21 19.81
C GLY A 90 15.42 4.74 20.15
N SER A 91 15.06 3.93 19.17
CA SER A 91 14.78 2.50 19.36
C SER A 91 15.81 1.62 18.68
N LYS A 92 16.24 0.57 19.39
CA LYS A 92 17.27 -0.35 18.91
C LYS A 92 16.74 -1.36 17.89
N ILE A 93 15.54 -1.89 18.12
CA ILE A 93 14.88 -2.81 17.18
C ILE A 93 13.49 -2.29 16.87
N ASN A 94 13.20 -2.18 15.60
CA ASN A 94 11.90 -1.74 15.09
C ASN A 94 11.33 -2.84 14.20
N THR A 95 10.16 -3.36 14.56
CA THR A 95 9.42 -4.32 13.74
C THR A 95 8.20 -3.62 13.15
N ILE A 96 8.11 -3.61 11.83
CA ILE A 96 7.02 -3.02 11.07
C ILE A 96 6.28 -4.15 10.38
N ASP A 97 5.02 -4.35 10.73
CA ASP A 97 4.15 -5.33 10.10
C ASP A 97 3.19 -4.64 9.12
N GLU A 98 2.94 -5.30 7.98
CA GLU A 98 2.03 -4.82 6.92
C GLU A 98 2.36 -3.41 6.40
N TRP A 99 3.64 -3.10 6.18
CA TRP A 99 4.10 -1.78 5.73
C TRP A 99 3.69 -1.40 4.30
N LEU A 100 3.23 -2.37 3.48
CA LEU A 100 2.65 -2.15 2.14
C LEU A 100 1.13 -2.06 2.16
N SER A 101 0.48 -2.17 3.32
CA SER A 101 -0.98 -2.06 3.37
C SER A 101 -1.45 -0.66 2.97
N GLY A 102 -2.56 -0.61 2.25
CA GLY A 102 -2.96 0.49 1.39
C GLY A 102 -3.25 1.85 2.02
N ASP A 103 -3.44 1.94 3.33
CA ASP A 103 -3.78 3.20 3.99
C ASP A 103 -2.57 3.98 4.49
N ILE A 104 -1.35 3.49 4.22
CA ILE A 104 -0.13 4.14 4.69
C ILE A 104 0.27 5.24 3.71
N ARG A 105 -0.02 6.47 4.11
CA ARG A 105 0.34 7.69 3.35
C ARG A 105 1.73 8.22 3.69
N GLU A 106 2.39 7.68 4.73
CA GLU A 106 3.61 8.21 5.30
C GLU A 106 4.75 7.19 5.24
N ASN A 107 5.97 7.63 4.95
CA ASN A 107 7.14 6.76 5.01
C ASN A 107 7.60 6.54 6.46
N VAL A 108 7.01 5.56 7.11
CA VAL A 108 7.31 5.20 8.51
C VAL A 108 8.69 4.56 8.68
N ILE A 109 9.23 3.92 7.64
CA ILE A 109 10.58 3.33 7.65
C ILE A 109 11.60 4.44 7.85
N THR A 110 11.58 5.47 7.01
CA THR A 110 12.50 6.63 7.13
C THR A 110 12.36 7.34 8.48
N ALA A 111 11.14 7.46 9.01
CA ALA A 111 10.94 8.07 10.33
C ALA A 111 11.60 7.27 11.46
N LEU A 112 11.54 5.94 11.40
CA LEU A 112 12.20 5.04 12.35
C LEU A 112 13.72 5.02 12.17
N GLU A 113 14.24 5.05 10.95
CA GLU A 113 15.67 5.16 10.64
C GLU A 113 16.28 6.43 11.25
N GLN A 114 15.62 7.57 11.06
CA GLN A 114 16.04 8.85 11.66
C GLN A 114 16.04 8.81 13.19
N GLY A 115 15.09 8.12 13.80
CA GLY A 115 15.04 7.89 15.24
C GLY A 115 16.14 6.95 15.72
N ALA A 116 16.30 5.82 15.04
CA ALA A 116 17.25 4.76 15.35
C ALA A 116 18.71 5.19 15.18
N SER A 117 19.00 6.14 14.27
CA SER A 117 20.34 6.67 14.06
C SER A 117 21.02 7.27 15.31
N LYS A 118 20.27 7.48 16.37
CA LYS A 118 20.76 7.95 17.68
C LYS A 118 21.23 6.80 18.59
N VAL A 119 21.07 5.57 18.16
CA VAL A 119 21.35 4.35 18.92
C VAL A 119 22.34 3.51 18.13
N ASP A 120 23.34 2.97 18.82
CA ASP A 120 24.29 2.03 18.19
C ASP A 120 23.60 0.68 17.91
N ASP A 121 24.02 0.00 16.84
CA ASP A 121 23.57 -1.34 16.49
C ASP A 121 22.03 -1.48 16.36
N TRP A 122 21.41 -0.57 15.65
CA TRP A 122 19.96 -0.62 15.42
C TRP A 122 19.60 -1.55 14.24
N LEU A 123 18.35 -2.04 14.28
CA LEU A 123 17.77 -2.91 13.26
C LEU A 123 16.31 -2.52 12.97
N ILE A 124 15.95 -2.49 11.70
CA ILE A 124 14.56 -2.40 11.25
C ILE A 124 14.21 -3.70 10.53
N ILE A 125 13.12 -4.33 10.94
CA ILE A 125 12.53 -5.52 10.32
C ILE A 125 11.17 -5.11 9.79
N ALA A 126 11.04 -5.00 8.46
CA ALA A 126 9.77 -4.67 7.81
C ALA A 126 9.25 -5.91 7.07
N ILE A 127 8.05 -6.33 7.40
CA ILE A 127 7.36 -7.47 6.79
C ILE A 127 6.01 -7.04 6.24
N SER A 128 5.62 -7.57 5.10
CA SER A 128 4.32 -7.30 4.48
C SER A 128 3.98 -8.32 3.42
N SER A 129 2.70 -8.51 3.19
CA SER A 129 2.21 -9.01 1.91
C SER A 129 2.20 -7.91 0.87
N GLU A 130 2.04 -8.27 -0.42
CA GLU A 130 1.87 -7.28 -1.49
C GLU A 130 0.56 -6.49 -1.26
N GLY A 131 0.67 -5.16 -1.29
CA GLY A 131 -0.49 -4.28 -1.17
C GLY A 131 -1.24 -4.15 -2.50
N THR A 132 -2.46 -3.64 -2.43
CA THR A 132 -3.31 -3.36 -3.59
C THR A 132 -3.37 -1.86 -3.94
N VAL A 133 -2.75 -0.99 -3.16
CA VAL A 133 -2.60 0.44 -3.47
C VAL A 133 -1.36 0.65 -4.31
N ARG A 134 -1.52 1.37 -5.41
CA ARG A 134 -0.43 1.69 -6.35
C ARG A 134 -0.09 3.18 -6.29
N ASN A 135 1.16 3.49 -6.66
CA ASN A 135 1.70 4.86 -6.71
C ASN A 135 1.75 5.58 -5.35
N GLY A 136 1.66 4.82 -4.25
CA GLY A 136 1.80 5.33 -2.89
C GLY A 136 3.24 5.27 -2.37
N THR A 137 3.42 5.70 -1.12
CA THR A 137 4.71 5.70 -0.42
C THR A 137 5.32 4.30 -0.33
N GLY A 138 4.50 3.27 -0.12
CA GLY A 138 4.96 1.88 -0.08
C GLY A 138 5.56 1.41 -1.42
N ASP A 139 4.96 1.78 -2.55
CA ASP A 139 5.51 1.44 -3.87
C ASP A 139 6.85 2.15 -4.11
N THR A 140 7.04 3.40 -3.66
CA THR A 140 8.31 4.12 -3.78
C THR A 140 9.42 3.38 -3.04
N VAL A 141 9.21 3.03 -1.77
CA VAL A 141 10.18 2.28 -0.97
C VAL A 141 10.45 0.90 -1.59
N LYS A 142 9.41 0.20 -2.05
CA LYS A 142 9.55 -1.09 -2.72
C LYS A 142 10.39 -0.99 -4.00
N MET A 143 10.24 0.08 -4.78
CA MET A 143 11.05 0.31 -5.99
C MET A 143 12.54 0.46 -5.64
N GLU A 144 12.88 1.20 -4.59
CA GLU A 144 14.26 1.34 -4.10
C GLU A 144 14.84 -0.02 -3.71
N LEU A 145 14.09 -0.82 -2.94
CA LEU A 145 14.51 -2.17 -2.55
C LEU A 145 14.69 -3.11 -3.75
N LEU A 146 13.81 -3.02 -4.75
CA LEU A 146 13.93 -3.78 -5.99
C LEU A 146 15.15 -3.37 -6.83
N ASP A 147 15.55 -2.11 -6.77
CA ASP A 147 16.75 -1.62 -7.44
C ASP A 147 18.03 -2.18 -6.80
N ILE A 148 18.06 -2.36 -5.48
CA ILE A 148 19.11 -3.10 -4.78
C ILE A 148 19.14 -4.57 -5.22
N LEU A 149 17.98 -5.25 -5.22
CA LEU A 149 17.86 -6.66 -5.66
C LEU A 149 18.31 -6.87 -7.11
N LYS A 150 18.06 -5.89 -7.99
CA LYS A 150 18.49 -5.92 -9.40
C LYS A 150 19.97 -5.56 -9.60
N GLY A 151 20.68 -5.21 -8.51
CA GLY A 151 22.08 -4.85 -8.55
C GLY A 151 22.36 -3.48 -9.17
N LYS A 152 21.38 -2.57 -9.24
CA LYS A 152 21.62 -1.20 -9.71
C LYS A 152 22.57 -0.44 -8.78
N TYR A 153 22.53 -0.74 -7.50
CA TYR A 153 23.51 -0.31 -6.51
C TYR A 153 23.60 -1.35 -5.38
N ILE A 154 24.69 -1.31 -4.63
CA ILE A 154 24.97 -2.26 -3.54
C ILE A 154 24.74 -1.54 -2.22
N ASP A 155 23.86 -2.10 -1.40
CA ASP A 155 23.71 -1.71 0.01
C ASP A 155 24.02 -2.91 0.91
N PRO A 156 25.18 -2.92 1.59
CA PRO A 156 25.58 -4.03 2.46
C PRO A 156 24.79 -4.09 3.77
N HIS A 157 24.00 -3.08 4.09
CA HIS A 157 23.20 -2.98 5.33
C HIS A 157 21.77 -3.42 5.15
N THR A 158 21.32 -3.66 3.91
CA THR A 158 19.95 -4.04 3.61
C THR A 158 19.87 -5.49 3.13
N SER A 159 19.08 -6.31 3.83
CA SER A 159 18.76 -7.69 3.44
C SER A 159 17.30 -7.77 2.97
N ILE A 160 17.07 -8.30 1.77
CA ILE A 160 15.76 -8.28 1.12
C ILE A 160 15.35 -9.71 0.78
N TRP A 161 14.14 -10.09 1.21
CA TRP A 161 13.50 -11.36 0.91
C TRP A 161 12.17 -11.09 0.22
N TYR A 162 12.07 -11.44 -1.08
CA TYR A 162 10.90 -11.14 -1.88
C TYR A 162 10.37 -12.42 -2.55
N TYR A 163 9.31 -12.96 -1.97
CA TYR A 163 8.64 -14.17 -2.43
C TYR A 163 7.42 -13.79 -3.27
N ARG A 164 7.44 -14.14 -4.54
CA ARG A 164 6.33 -13.88 -5.47
C ARG A 164 6.37 -14.80 -6.66
N LEU A 165 5.29 -14.85 -7.44
CA LEU A 165 5.31 -15.37 -8.80
C LEU A 165 5.93 -14.35 -9.76
N ASP A 166 6.54 -14.82 -10.85
CA ASP A 166 7.18 -13.95 -11.83
C ASP A 166 6.16 -13.36 -12.82
N SER A 167 5.08 -14.08 -13.11
CA SER A 167 4.01 -13.65 -14.02
C SER A 167 2.64 -14.17 -13.60
N LEU A 168 1.59 -13.58 -14.17
CA LEU A 168 0.20 -14.03 -14.00
C LEU A 168 -0.03 -15.44 -14.54
N ASP A 169 0.70 -15.86 -15.57
CA ASP A 169 0.57 -17.20 -16.17
C ASP A 169 0.97 -18.32 -15.20
N GLU A 170 1.79 -18.03 -14.21
CA GLU A 170 2.21 -18.99 -13.19
C GLU A 170 1.12 -19.25 -12.13
N VAL A 171 0.08 -18.42 -12.07
CA VAL A 171 -1.04 -18.61 -11.11
C VAL A 171 -1.77 -19.92 -11.38
N GLY A 172 -1.94 -20.29 -12.66
CA GLY A 172 -2.52 -21.56 -13.06
C GLY A 172 -1.57 -22.77 -12.95
N GLN A 173 -0.34 -22.60 -12.45
CA GLN A 173 0.69 -23.63 -12.38
C GLN A 173 1.05 -23.96 -10.93
N PRO A 174 0.44 -24.99 -10.30
CA PRO A 174 0.63 -25.30 -8.88
C PRO A 174 2.08 -25.49 -8.45
N ASP A 175 2.94 -26.02 -9.32
CA ASP A 175 4.36 -26.23 -9.02
C ASP A 175 5.13 -24.91 -8.87
N MET A 176 4.62 -23.81 -9.42
CA MET A 176 5.24 -22.49 -9.30
C MET A 176 4.87 -21.77 -8.00
N TRP A 177 3.81 -22.19 -7.32
CA TRP A 177 3.33 -21.50 -6.11
C TRP A 177 4.35 -21.48 -4.98
N ILE A 178 5.30 -22.41 -4.97
CA ILE A 178 6.40 -22.43 -3.99
C ILE A 178 7.27 -21.17 -4.05
N LYS A 179 7.32 -20.48 -5.21
CA LYS A 179 8.05 -19.20 -5.34
C LYS A 179 7.44 -18.10 -4.47
N ALA A 180 6.10 -18.07 -4.39
CA ALA A 180 5.37 -17.09 -3.59
C ALA A 180 5.19 -17.55 -2.14
N GLN A 181 5.10 -18.87 -1.92
CA GLN A 181 4.88 -19.46 -0.60
C GLN A 181 5.77 -20.68 -0.37
N PRO A 182 6.99 -20.51 0.16
CA PRO A 182 7.92 -21.62 0.39
C PRO A 182 7.42 -22.69 1.36
N ASN A 183 6.41 -22.38 2.18
CA ASN A 183 5.81 -23.30 3.15
C ASN A 183 4.57 -24.05 2.61
N ILE A 184 4.24 -23.90 1.32
CA ILE A 184 3.13 -24.63 0.72
C ILE A 184 3.37 -26.14 0.79
N GLY A 185 2.35 -26.90 1.13
CA GLY A 185 2.45 -28.32 1.35
C GLY A 185 3.02 -28.74 2.71
N LYS A 186 3.45 -27.77 3.56
CA LYS A 186 3.96 -28.00 4.93
C LYS A 186 3.05 -27.37 5.98
N THR A 187 3.09 -26.05 6.10
CA THR A 187 2.25 -25.29 7.04
C THR A 187 1.04 -24.66 6.35
N VAL A 188 1.08 -24.54 5.03
CA VAL A 188 -0.01 -24.01 4.21
C VAL A 188 -0.46 -25.10 3.23
N SER A 189 -1.77 -25.39 3.21
CA SER A 189 -2.35 -26.43 2.38
C SER A 189 -2.41 -26.02 0.91
N PHE A 190 -2.07 -26.93 0.00
CA PHE A 190 -2.28 -26.78 -1.44
C PHE A 190 -3.74 -26.55 -1.79
N GLU A 191 -4.65 -27.24 -1.14
CA GLU A 191 -6.09 -27.10 -1.37
C GLU A 191 -6.59 -25.69 -1.07
N THR A 192 -5.98 -25.02 -0.10
CA THR A 192 -6.32 -23.61 0.21
C THR A 192 -5.94 -22.70 -0.96
N TYR A 193 -4.74 -22.89 -1.52
CA TYR A 193 -4.28 -22.12 -2.67
C TYR A 193 -5.11 -22.42 -3.91
N GLN A 194 -5.45 -23.67 -4.15
CA GLN A 194 -6.29 -24.05 -5.29
C GLN A 194 -7.67 -23.39 -5.22
N ARG A 195 -8.33 -23.41 -4.06
CA ARG A 195 -9.60 -22.71 -3.85
C ARG A 195 -9.49 -21.19 -4.04
N ASP A 196 -8.38 -20.61 -3.61
CA ASP A 196 -8.14 -19.17 -3.81
C ASP A 196 -7.96 -18.86 -5.30
N VAL A 197 -7.29 -19.71 -6.08
CA VAL A 197 -7.18 -19.58 -7.55
C VAL A 197 -8.55 -19.67 -8.20
N GLU A 198 -9.32 -20.73 -7.90
CA GLU A 198 -10.69 -20.90 -8.41
C GLU A 198 -11.58 -19.71 -8.08
N ARG A 199 -11.42 -19.17 -6.86
CA ARG A 199 -12.14 -17.96 -6.44
C ARG A 199 -11.70 -16.72 -7.23
N ALA A 200 -10.38 -16.57 -7.51
CA ALA A 200 -9.87 -15.46 -8.29
C ALA A 200 -10.34 -15.49 -9.75
N GLU A 201 -10.59 -16.69 -10.30
CA GLU A 201 -11.13 -16.88 -11.65
C GLU A 201 -12.63 -16.54 -11.71
N ASN A 202 -13.40 -16.94 -10.69
CA ASN A 202 -14.85 -16.85 -10.69
C ASN A 202 -15.43 -15.61 -9.99
N ALA A 203 -14.61 -14.87 -9.23
CA ALA A 203 -15.04 -13.69 -8.48
C ALA A 203 -14.10 -12.50 -8.74
N PRO A 204 -14.36 -11.69 -9.78
CA PRO A 204 -13.50 -10.55 -10.16
C PRO A 204 -13.17 -9.60 -9.00
N ALA A 205 -14.13 -9.35 -8.12
CA ALA A 205 -13.95 -8.49 -6.95
C ALA A 205 -12.90 -9.01 -5.94
N ALA A 206 -12.68 -10.33 -5.88
CA ALA A 206 -11.71 -10.94 -4.98
C ALA A 206 -10.34 -11.16 -5.63
N ARG A 207 -10.30 -11.12 -6.97
CA ARG A 207 -9.12 -11.51 -7.76
C ARG A 207 -7.87 -10.71 -7.38
N ASN A 208 -7.96 -9.40 -7.40
CA ASN A 208 -6.80 -8.54 -7.17
C ASN A 208 -6.20 -8.73 -5.76
N ASP A 209 -7.06 -8.87 -4.76
CA ASP A 209 -6.63 -9.12 -3.38
C ASP A 209 -5.95 -10.49 -3.22
N ILE A 210 -6.50 -11.52 -3.86
CA ILE A 210 -5.91 -12.86 -3.87
C ILE A 210 -4.56 -12.87 -4.58
N LEU A 211 -4.46 -12.28 -5.78
CA LEU A 211 -3.22 -12.22 -6.55
C LEU A 211 -2.12 -11.46 -5.82
N ALA A 212 -2.47 -10.33 -5.19
CA ALA A 212 -1.53 -9.57 -4.41
C ALA A 212 -1.08 -10.33 -3.15
N LYS A 213 -2.02 -10.78 -2.32
CA LYS A 213 -1.68 -11.33 -1.00
C LYS A 213 -1.15 -12.76 -1.03
N ARG A 214 -1.63 -13.60 -1.96
CA ARG A 214 -1.20 -15.01 -2.05
C ARG A 214 0.02 -15.20 -2.93
N PHE A 215 0.11 -14.44 -4.03
CA PHE A 215 1.10 -14.67 -5.05
C PHE A 215 2.12 -13.53 -5.18
N GLY A 216 1.98 -12.47 -4.39
CA GLY A 216 2.90 -11.33 -4.41
C GLY A 216 2.91 -10.57 -5.75
N ILE A 217 1.83 -10.70 -6.53
CA ILE A 217 1.71 -10.03 -7.82
C ILE A 217 1.15 -8.63 -7.57
N PRO A 218 1.86 -7.56 -7.94
CA PRO A 218 1.37 -6.20 -7.77
C PRO A 218 0.08 -5.98 -8.56
N MET A 219 -1.02 -5.80 -7.85
CA MET A 219 -2.33 -5.54 -8.43
C MET A 219 -2.84 -4.19 -7.96
N GLU A 220 -3.56 -3.49 -8.81
CA GLU A 220 -4.29 -2.30 -8.37
C GLU A 220 -5.57 -2.72 -7.64
N GLY A 221 -5.79 -2.18 -6.43
CA GLY A 221 -6.92 -2.53 -5.56
C GLY A 221 -8.26 -1.95 -5.98
N TYR A 222 -8.29 -1.20 -7.07
CA TYR A 222 -9.56 -0.71 -7.62
C TYR A 222 -10.29 -1.85 -8.30
N THR A 223 -11.53 -2.05 -7.91
CA THR A 223 -12.48 -2.82 -8.69
C THR A 223 -12.80 -1.97 -9.92
N TYR A 224 -12.08 -2.21 -11.00
CA TYR A 224 -12.41 -1.54 -12.25
C TYR A 224 -13.81 -1.93 -12.68
N PHE A 225 -14.59 -0.96 -13.16
CA PHE A 225 -15.90 -1.22 -13.75
C PHE A 225 -15.76 -2.11 -14.98
N PHE A 226 -14.67 -1.95 -15.72
CA PHE A 226 -14.31 -2.78 -16.88
C PHE A 226 -13.07 -3.60 -16.60
N THR A 227 -12.98 -4.81 -17.15
CA THR A 227 -11.76 -5.60 -17.18
C THR A 227 -10.74 -4.99 -18.16
N TRP A 228 -9.46 -5.38 -18.06
CA TRP A 228 -8.43 -4.93 -19.00
C TRP A 228 -8.80 -5.27 -20.46
N GLU A 229 -9.32 -6.46 -20.68
CA GLU A 229 -9.74 -6.95 -22.00
C GLU A 229 -10.87 -6.10 -22.60
N GLU A 230 -11.75 -5.58 -21.75
CA GLU A 230 -12.85 -4.68 -22.15
C GLU A 230 -12.36 -3.25 -22.43
N THR A 231 -11.21 -2.87 -21.89
CA THR A 231 -10.61 -1.54 -22.09
C THR A 231 -9.58 -1.47 -23.20
N ILE A 232 -9.28 -2.60 -23.88
CA ILE A 232 -8.35 -2.62 -25.02
C ILE A 232 -8.87 -1.65 -26.10
N PRO A 233 -8.06 -0.66 -26.52
CA PRO A 233 -8.50 0.30 -27.52
C PRO A 233 -8.91 -0.39 -28.82
N HIS A 234 -10.16 -0.27 -29.18
CA HIS A 234 -10.62 -0.64 -30.51
C HIS A 234 -10.07 0.36 -31.54
N LYS A 235 -10.22 0.05 -32.82
CA LYS A 235 -9.72 0.91 -33.92
C LYS A 235 -10.09 2.38 -33.68
N LYS A 236 -9.12 3.29 -33.83
CA LYS A 236 -9.38 4.72 -33.79
C LYS A 236 -10.48 5.07 -34.80
N GLN A 237 -11.59 5.56 -34.30
CA GLN A 237 -12.74 5.98 -35.09
C GLN A 237 -12.89 7.48 -34.98
N SER A 238 -13.24 8.13 -36.08
CA SER A 238 -13.62 9.55 -36.08
C SER A 238 -15.09 9.67 -35.72
N PHE A 239 -15.41 10.62 -34.84
CA PHE A 239 -16.78 10.96 -34.46
C PHE A 239 -17.20 12.32 -35.02
N TRP A 240 -16.51 12.80 -36.04
CA TRP A 240 -16.73 14.08 -36.72
C TRP A 240 -18.20 14.24 -37.13
N GLY A 241 -18.81 15.36 -36.71
CA GLY A 241 -20.19 15.70 -37.04
C GLY A 241 -21.27 14.80 -36.41
N MET A 242 -20.89 13.86 -35.54
CA MET A 242 -21.84 12.93 -34.95
C MET A 242 -22.58 13.54 -33.75
N PRO A 243 -23.87 13.20 -33.57
CA PRO A 243 -24.60 13.57 -32.37
C PRO A 243 -24.05 12.80 -31.14
N CYS A 244 -23.94 13.50 -30.01
CA CYS A 244 -23.46 12.92 -28.77
C CYS A 244 -24.16 13.52 -27.55
N SER A 245 -24.15 12.75 -26.45
CA SER A 245 -24.46 13.26 -25.12
C SER A 245 -23.15 13.56 -24.40
N MET A 246 -23.07 14.65 -23.64
CA MET A 246 -21.91 15.03 -22.86
C MET A 246 -22.21 14.84 -21.36
N GLY A 247 -21.35 14.10 -20.68
CA GLY A 247 -21.30 14.01 -19.22
C GLY A 247 -20.24 14.94 -18.67
N ILE A 248 -20.55 15.63 -17.57
CA ILE A 248 -19.66 16.58 -16.88
C ILE A 248 -19.44 16.11 -15.46
N ASP A 249 -18.18 16.02 -15.05
CA ASP A 249 -17.75 15.83 -13.67
C ASP A 249 -16.75 16.94 -13.32
N LEU A 250 -17.16 17.82 -12.40
CA LEU A 250 -16.36 18.98 -11.99
C LEU A 250 -15.52 18.63 -10.76
N SER A 251 -14.25 18.97 -10.80
CA SER A 251 -13.36 18.71 -9.68
C SER A 251 -13.59 19.65 -8.50
N GLN A 252 -13.39 19.12 -7.30
CA GLN A 252 -13.23 19.93 -6.08
C GLN A 252 -11.78 19.79 -5.59
N GLY A 253 -10.95 20.79 -5.88
CA GLY A 253 -9.56 20.82 -5.40
C GLY A 253 -8.56 20.15 -6.34
N ASP A 254 -7.85 19.13 -5.87
CA ASP A 254 -6.72 18.48 -6.58
C ASP A 254 -7.15 17.34 -7.55
N ASP A 255 -8.43 17.25 -7.91
CA ASP A 255 -8.97 16.22 -8.80
C ASP A 255 -9.11 16.72 -10.25
N PHE A 256 -9.42 15.81 -11.20
CA PHE A 256 -9.65 16.18 -12.60
C PHE A 256 -11.04 16.78 -12.79
N CYS A 257 -11.12 17.78 -13.70
CA CYS A 257 -12.37 18.16 -14.29
C CYS A 257 -12.54 17.36 -15.61
N ALA A 258 -13.59 16.57 -15.74
CA ALA A 258 -13.77 15.63 -16.84
C ALA A 258 -15.03 15.89 -17.66
N PHE A 259 -14.88 15.90 -19.00
CA PHE A 259 -15.97 16.00 -19.96
C PHE A 259 -15.93 14.77 -20.88
N THR A 260 -16.97 13.97 -20.84
CA THR A 260 -17.06 12.71 -21.59
C THR A 260 -18.19 12.78 -22.62
N PHE A 261 -17.84 12.55 -23.88
CA PHE A 261 -18.76 12.52 -25.00
C PHE A 261 -19.11 11.07 -25.34
N LEU A 262 -20.41 10.77 -25.38
CA LEU A 262 -20.97 9.45 -25.70
C LEU A 262 -21.68 9.51 -27.05
N PHE A 263 -21.17 8.77 -28.03
CA PHE A 263 -21.67 8.73 -29.41
C PHE A 263 -22.43 7.41 -29.65
N PRO A 264 -23.76 7.42 -29.80
CA PRO A 264 -24.50 6.22 -30.18
C PRO A 264 -24.16 5.81 -31.63
N MET A 265 -23.81 4.53 -31.81
CA MET A 265 -23.43 3.98 -33.10
C MET A 265 -24.59 3.20 -33.72
N SER A 266 -24.62 3.11 -35.06
CA SER A 266 -25.67 2.40 -35.80
C SER A 266 -25.74 0.90 -35.53
N ASP A 267 -24.68 0.30 -35.03
CA ASP A 267 -24.60 -1.11 -34.67
C ASP A 267 -24.92 -1.43 -33.19
N GLY A 268 -25.45 -0.45 -32.46
CA GLY A 268 -25.84 -0.55 -31.06
C GLY A 268 -24.67 -0.38 -30.07
N ARG A 269 -23.44 -0.16 -30.54
CA ARG A 269 -22.29 0.19 -29.70
C ARG A 269 -22.31 1.68 -29.36
N PHE A 270 -21.44 2.08 -28.46
CA PHE A 270 -21.17 3.47 -28.12
C PHE A 270 -19.71 3.81 -28.35
N GLY A 271 -19.47 4.95 -29.02
CA GLY A 271 -18.18 5.58 -29.03
C GLY A 271 -18.02 6.47 -27.79
N VAL A 272 -16.83 6.50 -27.21
CA VAL A 272 -16.55 7.36 -26.05
C VAL A 272 -15.30 8.20 -26.35
N LYS A 273 -15.39 9.47 -26.04
CA LYS A 273 -14.24 10.40 -26.06
C LYS A 273 -14.27 11.23 -24.79
N THR A 274 -13.18 11.25 -24.07
CA THR A 274 -13.06 12.05 -22.85
C THR A 274 -12.00 13.13 -23.03
N ARG A 275 -12.25 14.30 -22.44
CA ARG A 275 -11.29 15.39 -22.29
C ARG A 275 -11.27 15.80 -20.84
N CYS A 276 -10.09 15.71 -20.22
CA CYS A 276 -9.87 16.04 -18.82
C CYS A 276 -8.99 17.28 -18.70
N TYR A 277 -9.17 18.00 -17.58
CA TYR A 277 -8.40 19.18 -17.26
C TYR A 277 -7.83 19.07 -15.85
N VAL A 278 -6.63 19.60 -15.67
CA VAL A 278 -5.92 19.61 -14.38
C VAL A 278 -5.04 20.86 -14.30
N SER A 279 -4.83 21.40 -13.11
CA SER A 279 -3.93 22.55 -12.93
C SER A 279 -2.46 22.14 -12.95
N THR A 280 -1.58 23.10 -13.31
CA THR A 280 -0.12 22.91 -13.26
C THR A 280 0.34 22.52 -11.86
N LEU A 281 -0.23 23.11 -10.80
CA LEU A 281 0.13 22.79 -9.42
C LEU A 281 -0.22 21.33 -9.07
N THR A 282 -1.40 20.85 -9.48
CA THR A 282 -1.81 19.46 -9.26
C THR A 282 -0.85 18.50 -9.97
N MET A 283 -0.46 18.78 -11.21
CA MET A 283 0.54 17.99 -11.94
C MET A 283 1.90 17.95 -11.24
N MET A 284 2.32 19.05 -10.62
CA MET A 284 3.59 19.11 -9.87
C MET A 284 3.58 18.28 -8.60
N LYS A 285 2.42 18.12 -7.96
CA LYS A 285 2.26 17.32 -6.74
C LYS A 285 2.24 15.80 -7.00
N LEU A 286 2.10 15.38 -8.25
CA LEU A 286 1.99 13.96 -8.58
C LEU A 286 3.31 13.21 -8.37
N PRO A 287 3.27 11.98 -7.81
CA PRO A 287 4.42 11.09 -7.79
C PRO A 287 4.94 10.82 -9.22
N GLY A 288 6.25 10.65 -9.36
CA GLY A 288 6.91 10.51 -10.68
C GLY A 288 6.33 9.40 -11.57
N ALA A 289 5.90 8.28 -10.97
CA ALA A 289 5.29 7.17 -11.71
C ALA A 289 3.89 7.53 -12.28
N ALA A 290 3.11 8.31 -11.54
CA ALA A 290 1.81 8.80 -12.01
C ALA A 290 1.99 9.85 -13.12
N ARG A 291 3.00 10.72 -12.98
CA ARG A 291 3.31 11.76 -13.96
C ARG A 291 3.63 11.18 -15.33
N LEU A 292 4.37 10.08 -15.40
CA LEU A 292 4.68 9.42 -16.68
C LEU A 292 3.42 8.93 -17.42
N LYS A 293 2.42 8.39 -16.69
CA LYS A 293 1.13 8.02 -17.29
C LYS A 293 0.37 9.23 -17.82
N TYR A 294 0.38 10.33 -17.08
CA TYR A 294 -0.33 11.55 -17.47
C TYR A 294 0.33 12.25 -18.66
N ASP A 295 1.66 12.18 -18.80
CA ASP A 295 2.37 12.65 -19.97
C ASP A 295 1.91 11.95 -21.27
N GLU A 296 1.51 10.67 -21.19
CA GLU A 296 0.91 9.94 -22.31
C GLU A 296 -0.49 10.50 -22.66
N PHE A 297 -1.34 10.72 -21.67
CA PHE A 297 -2.67 11.32 -21.88
C PHE A 297 -2.62 12.76 -22.43
N ILE A 298 -1.61 13.53 -22.02
CA ILE A 298 -1.34 14.85 -22.58
C ILE A 298 -0.96 14.75 -24.07
N LYS A 299 -0.06 13.81 -24.41
CA LYS A 299 0.35 13.57 -25.82
C LYS A 299 -0.80 13.09 -26.69
N GLU A 300 -1.71 12.30 -26.14
CA GLU A 300 -2.92 11.83 -26.81
C GLU A 300 -4.00 12.91 -26.93
N GLY A 301 -3.88 14.01 -26.20
CA GLY A 301 -4.83 15.11 -26.15
C GLY A 301 -6.10 14.82 -25.37
N SER A 302 -6.09 13.78 -24.52
CA SER A 302 -7.20 13.48 -23.61
C SER A 302 -7.08 14.21 -22.26
N LEU A 303 -5.87 14.68 -21.90
CA LEU A 303 -5.61 15.48 -20.71
C LEU A 303 -5.00 16.83 -21.11
N CYS A 304 -5.60 17.91 -20.61
CA CYS A 304 -5.10 19.28 -20.74
C CYS A 304 -4.61 19.80 -19.39
N VAL A 305 -3.41 20.33 -19.38
CA VAL A 305 -2.85 21.02 -18.20
C VAL A 305 -3.08 22.51 -18.40
N MET A 306 -3.85 23.10 -17.48
CA MET A 306 -4.14 24.54 -17.46
C MET A 306 -3.16 25.24 -16.53
N ASP A 307 -2.71 26.43 -16.93
CA ASP A 307 -1.79 27.22 -16.12
C ASP A 307 -2.46 27.70 -14.83
N GLY A 308 -1.72 27.61 -13.72
CA GLY A 308 -2.17 28.12 -12.42
C GLY A 308 -2.20 27.07 -11.32
N ASP A 309 -2.54 27.55 -10.12
CA ASP A 309 -2.65 26.75 -8.92
C ASP A 309 -4.01 26.04 -8.82
N ILE A 310 -5.03 26.65 -9.39
CA ILE A 310 -6.42 26.17 -9.41
C ILE A 310 -6.91 26.27 -10.86
N LEU A 311 -7.80 25.37 -11.25
CA LEU A 311 -8.45 25.44 -12.56
C LEU A 311 -9.34 26.69 -12.65
N ASP A 312 -9.05 27.59 -13.61
CA ASP A 312 -10.00 28.60 -14.00
C ASP A 312 -11.04 27.97 -14.94
N MET A 313 -12.30 27.94 -14.49
CA MET A 313 -13.36 27.30 -15.24
C MET A 313 -13.70 28.04 -16.53
N MET A 314 -13.41 29.34 -16.65
CA MET A 314 -13.60 30.07 -17.90
C MET A 314 -12.62 29.57 -18.96
N ASP A 315 -11.33 29.44 -18.62
CA ASP A 315 -10.31 28.90 -19.51
C ASP A 315 -10.62 27.43 -19.91
N VAL A 316 -11.14 26.63 -18.97
CA VAL A 316 -11.57 25.25 -19.23
C VAL A 316 -12.72 25.23 -20.25
N TYR A 317 -13.72 26.09 -20.09
CA TYR A 317 -14.86 26.14 -21.00
C TYR A 317 -14.48 26.68 -22.40
N ASP A 318 -13.60 27.67 -22.49
CA ASP A 318 -13.11 28.19 -23.75
C ASP A 318 -12.35 27.12 -24.55
N ASP A 319 -11.46 26.35 -23.90
CA ASP A 319 -10.76 25.22 -24.54
C ASP A 319 -11.74 24.09 -24.92
N LEU A 320 -12.71 23.78 -24.06
CA LEU A 320 -13.74 22.78 -24.35
C LEU A 320 -14.60 23.16 -25.56
N GLU A 321 -15.05 24.40 -25.62
CA GLU A 321 -15.82 24.92 -26.76
C GLU A 321 -15.01 24.82 -28.06
N THR A 322 -13.77 25.28 -28.03
CA THR A 322 -12.82 25.11 -29.14
C THR A 322 -12.65 23.65 -29.54
N PHE A 323 -12.56 22.75 -28.58
CA PHE A 323 -12.44 21.31 -28.85
C PHE A 323 -13.71 20.73 -29.51
N ILE A 324 -14.90 21.12 -29.06
CA ILE A 324 -16.19 20.69 -29.61
C ILE A 324 -16.31 21.21 -31.05
N GLU A 325 -16.04 22.49 -31.29
CA GLU A 325 -16.11 23.11 -32.62
C GLU A 325 -15.12 22.48 -33.60
N LYS A 326 -13.86 22.33 -33.19
CA LYS A 326 -12.81 21.73 -34.01
C LYS A 326 -13.13 20.28 -34.44
N ASN A 327 -13.85 19.54 -33.66
CA ASN A 327 -14.26 18.16 -33.96
C ASN A 327 -15.68 18.09 -34.54
N GLU A 328 -16.39 19.22 -34.69
CA GLU A 328 -17.77 19.33 -35.12
C GLU A 328 -18.72 18.40 -34.35
N TYR A 329 -18.50 18.25 -33.04
CA TYR A 329 -19.38 17.40 -32.23
C TYR A 329 -20.75 18.08 -32.07
N ASN A 330 -21.82 17.33 -32.41
CA ASN A 330 -23.18 17.79 -32.20
C ASN A 330 -23.68 17.35 -30.82
N VAL A 331 -23.47 18.18 -29.79
CA VAL A 331 -23.89 17.89 -28.42
C VAL A 331 -25.40 18.11 -28.30
N VAL A 332 -26.16 17.01 -28.20
CA VAL A 332 -27.63 17.03 -28.13
C VAL A 332 -28.18 17.04 -26.71
N SER A 333 -27.38 16.58 -25.74
CA SER A 333 -27.75 16.61 -24.31
C SER A 333 -26.51 16.73 -23.43
N VAL A 334 -26.69 17.30 -22.25
CA VAL A 334 -25.66 17.46 -21.23
C VAL A 334 -26.18 16.91 -19.91
N GLY A 335 -25.40 16.04 -19.26
CA GLY A 335 -25.64 15.53 -17.92
C GLY A 335 -24.53 15.93 -16.97
N TYR A 336 -24.87 16.30 -15.75
CA TYR A 336 -23.91 16.67 -14.69
C TYR A 336 -24.42 16.25 -13.32
N ASP A 337 -23.52 16.08 -12.36
CA ASP A 337 -23.87 15.84 -10.97
C ASP A 337 -24.24 17.18 -10.29
N PRO A 338 -25.49 17.35 -9.80
CA PRO A 338 -25.92 18.61 -9.18
C PRO A 338 -25.31 18.84 -7.78
N TYR A 339 -24.55 17.90 -7.25
CA TYR A 339 -23.90 18.01 -5.93
C TYR A 339 -22.44 18.49 -6.00
N ASN A 340 -21.92 18.75 -7.18
CA ASN A 340 -20.57 19.31 -7.41
C ASN A 340 -20.63 20.79 -7.75
#